data_a08348afd68dac4447201b39f7b6b5df
#
_entry.id   a08348afd68dac4447201b39f7b6b5df
#
_cell.length_a   1.000
_cell.length_b   1.000
_cell.length_c   1.000
_cell.angle_alpha   90.00
_cell.angle_beta   90.00
_cell.angle_gamma   90.00
#
_symmetry.space_group_name_H-M   'P 1'
#
loop_
_entity.id
_entity.type
_entity.pdbx_description
1 polymer ?
#
loop_
_entity_poly.entity_id
_entity_poly.type
_entity_poly.pdbx_seq_one_letter_code
_entity_poly.pdbx_strand_id
1 'polypeptide(L)'
;MYLNLFVHDTVSGDPNAIATMVAASAVAATVATLVIGAISDRRGRRRVFISAGYLAWGVTTAGFGLITVGGIGDVLPGGDAVLLAVIAVIALDCLMSFIGSGANDAAFQAWVTDVTRPANRGRVESVLAVMPLVAMLVVFGGFDGLTRAGHWRTFFLIIGGMITLIGVAAWFLVRDQPTPVRRETGLPSSLLHGLRASAVRANPGLYLALSAWCLWGVSTQVILPYLIIYIQRYLDIDGYALVLAVVLIGSSVVSIVAGRFIDRIGRIRFLVPAVAVYGAGLLAMYFARGTLAVILAGLVMMSGFMLVLAPIGALVRDYSPPDRAGHVQGLRMIFAIMVPMIAGPFLGAAVISNAGETYTDLGVVKQVPTPAIFLAAFAVLALIVLPIVALRRRHQPPQVQA
;
A
#
# COMPACT_ATOMS: atom_id res chain seq x y z
N MET A 1 -5.54 6.67 -2.38
CA MET A 1 -5.67 7.30 -3.71
C MET A 1 -6.56 8.54 -3.65
N TYR A 2 -7.84 8.47 -3.26
CA TYR A 2 -8.70 9.67 -3.18
C TYR A 2 -8.19 10.73 -2.18
N LEU A 3 -7.56 10.33 -1.06
CA LEU A 3 -6.97 11.29 -0.15
C LEU A 3 -5.84 12.10 -0.83
N ASN A 4 -5.00 11.45 -1.66
CA ASN A 4 -3.96 12.14 -2.41
C ASN A 4 -4.55 13.13 -3.43
N LEU A 5 -5.65 12.72 -4.10
CA LEU A 5 -6.39 13.61 -5.00
C LEU A 5 -7.01 14.79 -4.23
N PHE A 6 -7.61 14.54 -3.07
CA PHE A 6 -8.15 15.58 -2.19
C PHE A 6 -7.07 16.59 -1.80
N VAL A 7 -5.89 16.11 -1.36
CA VAL A 7 -4.76 16.99 -1.01
C VAL A 7 -4.34 17.84 -2.21
N HIS A 8 -4.18 17.21 -3.37
CA HIS A 8 -3.78 17.90 -4.60
C HIS A 8 -4.81 18.94 -5.06
N ASP A 9 -6.10 18.61 -5.00
CA ASP A 9 -7.14 19.48 -5.54
C ASP A 9 -7.57 20.58 -4.58
N THR A 10 -7.54 20.33 -3.26
CA THR A 10 -8.16 21.25 -2.28
C THR A 10 -7.19 21.87 -1.26
N VAL A 11 -6.00 21.26 -1.07
CA VAL A 11 -5.08 21.71 -0.02
C VAL A 11 -3.79 22.27 -0.62
N SER A 12 -3.06 21.47 -1.39
CA SER A 12 -1.79 21.88 -1.99
C SER A 12 -1.50 21.09 -3.26
N GLY A 13 -1.22 21.79 -4.37
CA GLY A 13 -0.78 21.18 -5.63
C GLY A 13 0.68 20.72 -5.64
N ASP A 14 1.38 20.76 -4.49
CA ASP A 14 2.77 20.32 -4.36
C ASP A 14 2.85 18.78 -4.18
N PRO A 15 3.53 18.06 -5.08
CA PRO A 15 3.75 16.63 -4.95
C PRO A 15 4.50 16.21 -3.68
N ASN A 16 5.35 17.11 -3.14
CA ASN A 16 6.07 16.83 -1.90
C ASN A 16 5.15 16.77 -0.67
N ALA A 17 4.03 17.50 -0.68
CA ALA A 17 3.02 17.39 0.39
C ALA A 17 2.41 15.97 0.41
N ILE A 18 2.09 15.41 -0.77
CA ILE A 18 1.59 14.03 -0.90
C ILE A 18 2.68 13.03 -0.48
N ALA A 19 3.93 13.22 -0.93
CA ALA A 19 5.02 12.33 -0.57
C ALA A 19 5.26 12.30 0.95
N THR A 20 5.26 13.49 1.59
CA THR A 20 5.42 13.61 3.05
C THR A 20 4.28 12.97 3.81
N MET A 21 3.04 13.17 3.36
CA MET A 21 1.85 12.55 3.95
C MET A 21 1.95 11.03 3.89
N VAL A 22 2.21 10.43 2.72
CA VAL A 22 2.31 8.98 2.54
C VAL A 22 3.48 8.40 3.34
N ALA A 23 4.62 9.08 3.39
CA ALA A 23 5.77 8.62 4.15
C ALA A 23 5.52 8.65 5.66
N ALA A 24 4.96 9.76 6.18
CA ALA A 24 4.66 9.90 7.60
C ALA A 24 3.60 8.88 8.06
N SER A 25 2.54 8.70 7.28
CA SER A 25 1.49 7.73 7.58
C SER A 25 2.01 6.28 7.53
N ALA A 26 2.94 5.96 6.64
CA ALA A 26 3.58 4.63 6.59
C ALA A 26 4.40 4.32 7.84
N VAL A 27 5.13 5.32 8.37
CA VAL A 27 5.83 5.17 9.65
C VAL A 27 4.83 4.96 10.78
N ALA A 28 3.78 5.79 10.86
CA ALA A 28 2.74 5.68 11.87
C ALA A 28 2.05 4.31 11.83
N ALA A 29 1.67 3.83 10.63
CA ALA A 29 1.07 2.52 10.41
C ALA A 29 1.99 1.37 10.85
N THR A 30 3.28 1.44 10.49
CA THR A 30 4.26 0.41 10.88
C THR A 30 4.44 0.35 12.40
N VAL A 31 4.59 1.50 13.05
CA VAL A 31 4.70 1.59 14.52
C VAL A 31 3.43 1.06 15.19
N ALA A 32 2.25 1.45 14.68
CA ALA A 32 0.96 0.97 15.19
C ALA A 32 0.84 -0.56 15.11
N THR A 33 1.15 -1.15 13.95
CA THR A 33 1.06 -2.60 13.76
C THR A 33 1.95 -3.34 14.76
N LEU A 34 3.15 -2.86 14.99
CA LEU A 34 4.09 -3.49 15.94
C LEU A 34 3.65 -3.31 17.40
N VAL A 35 3.26 -2.09 17.77
CA VAL A 35 2.90 -1.77 19.18
C VAL A 35 1.53 -2.35 19.54
N ILE A 36 0.51 -2.08 18.73
CA ILE A 36 -0.85 -2.56 19.00
C ILE A 36 -0.92 -4.08 18.85
N GLY A 37 -0.19 -4.67 17.89
CA GLY A 37 -0.05 -6.12 17.78
C GLY A 37 0.45 -6.74 19.07
N ALA A 38 1.57 -6.25 19.61
CA ALA A 38 2.15 -6.73 20.86
C ALA A 38 1.21 -6.56 22.05
N ILE A 39 0.50 -5.41 22.16
CA ILE A 39 -0.44 -5.14 23.25
C ILE A 39 -1.66 -6.06 23.12
N SER A 40 -2.19 -6.23 21.92
CA SER A 40 -3.34 -7.07 21.62
C SER A 40 -3.04 -8.54 21.92
N ASP A 41 -1.83 -9.03 21.59
CA ASP A 41 -1.37 -10.40 21.89
C ASP A 41 -1.24 -10.67 23.38
N ARG A 42 -0.72 -9.68 24.14
CA ARG A 42 -0.61 -9.79 25.61
C ARG A 42 -1.95 -9.79 26.33
N ARG A 43 -2.92 -9.02 25.81
CA ARG A 43 -4.24 -8.89 26.43
C ARG A 43 -5.22 -10.00 26.03
N GLY A 44 -5.00 -10.67 24.90
CA GLY A 44 -5.89 -11.71 24.37
C GLY A 44 -7.31 -11.22 24.04
N ARG A 45 -7.54 -9.90 23.97
CA ARG A 45 -8.84 -9.27 23.72
C ARG A 45 -8.88 -8.58 22.36
N ARG A 46 -8.99 -9.37 21.28
CA ARG A 46 -8.98 -8.83 19.90
C ARG A 46 -10.18 -7.93 19.61
N ARG A 47 -11.37 -8.31 20.12
CA ARG A 47 -12.64 -7.59 19.92
C ARG A 47 -12.53 -6.11 20.25
N VAL A 48 -11.96 -5.76 21.41
CA VAL A 48 -11.85 -4.37 21.85
C VAL A 48 -10.99 -3.54 20.89
N PHE A 49 -9.82 -4.07 20.50
CA PHE A 49 -8.92 -3.38 19.58
C PHE A 49 -9.53 -3.22 18.18
N ILE A 50 -10.23 -4.23 17.67
CA ILE A 50 -10.91 -4.17 16.37
C ILE A 50 -12.04 -3.14 16.45
N SER A 51 -13.00 -3.30 17.36
CA SER A 51 -14.19 -2.46 17.39
C SER A 51 -13.88 -1.01 17.73
N ALA A 52 -13.13 -0.74 18.81
CA ALA A 52 -12.74 0.63 19.17
C ALA A 52 -11.84 1.27 18.12
N GLY A 53 -10.95 0.47 17.50
CA GLY A 53 -10.08 0.94 16.42
C GLY A 53 -10.87 1.35 15.19
N TYR A 54 -11.83 0.53 14.71
CA TYR A 54 -12.67 0.91 13.57
C TYR A 54 -13.59 2.11 13.87
N LEU A 55 -14.12 2.23 15.09
CA LEU A 55 -14.87 3.42 15.51
C LEU A 55 -14.00 4.69 15.41
N ALA A 56 -12.82 4.66 16.01
CA ALA A 56 -11.88 5.78 15.97
C ALA A 56 -11.36 6.06 14.53
N TRP A 57 -11.12 5.01 13.74
CA TRP A 57 -10.74 5.13 12.33
C TRP A 57 -11.83 5.81 11.51
N GLY A 58 -13.10 5.45 11.70
CA GLY A 58 -14.22 6.10 11.02
C GLY A 58 -14.34 7.57 11.37
N VAL A 59 -14.18 7.93 12.66
CA VAL A 59 -14.19 9.32 13.12
C VAL A 59 -13.04 10.13 12.51
N THR A 60 -11.81 9.60 12.52
CA THR A 60 -10.66 10.29 11.91
C THR A 60 -10.82 10.42 10.40
N THR A 61 -11.38 9.42 9.71
CA THR A 61 -11.69 9.51 8.28
C THR A 61 -12.72 10.60 8.00
N ALA A 62 -13.80 10.69 8.79
CA ALA A 62 -14.78 11.77 8.66
C ALA A 62 -14.17 13.16 8.91
N GLY A 63 -13.16 13.24 9.79
CA GLY A 63 -12.45 14.48 10.11
C GLY A 63 -11.80 15.17 8.93
N PHE A 64 -11.37 14.44 7.88
CA PHE A 64 -10.85 15.07 6.66
C PHE A 64 -11.88 15.98 5.97
N GLY A 65 -13.16 15.67 6.07
CA GLY A 65 -14.23 16.51 5.52
C GLY A 65 -14.38 17.88 6.19
N LEU A 66 -13.70 18.10 7.33
CA LEU A 66 -13.70 19.37 8.06
C LEU A 66 -12.49 20.25 7.74
N ILE A 67 -11.45 19.68 7.11
CA ILE A 67 -10.23 20.40 6.78
C ILE A 67 -10.44 21.16 5.46
N THR A 68 -10.46 22.51 5.55
CA THR A 68 -10.48 23.39 4.41
C THR A 68 -9.46 24.51 4.62
N VAL A 69 -8.78 24.96 3.56
CA VAL A 69 -7.80 26.05 3.66
C VAL A 69 -8.46 27.33 4.17
N GLY A 70 -9.67 27.65 3.69
CA GLY A 70 -10.44 28.81 4.16
C GLY A 70 -10.79 28.72 5.65
N GLY A 71 -11.34 27.58 6.09
CA GLY A 71 -11.71 27.40 7.50
C GLY A 71 -10.51 27.48 8.46
N ILE A 72 -9.32 27.04 8.03
CA ILE A 72 -8.08 27.18 8.83
C ILE A 72 -7.64 28.64 8.87
N GLY A 73 -7.73 29.37 7.75
CA GLY A 73 -7.41 30.81 7.70
C GLY A 73 -8.32 31.64 8.61
N ASP A 74 -9.61 31.27 8.72
CA ASP A 74 -10.56 31.92 9.64
C ASP A 74 -10.23 31.69 11.12
N VAL A 75 -9.72 30.50 11.47
CA VAL A 75 -9.37 30.13 12.86
C VAL A 75 -8.01 30.71 13.27
N LEU A 76 -7.06 30.80 12.33
CA LEU A 76 -5.68 31.27 12.58
C LEU A 76 -5.31 32.40 11.62
N PRO A 77 -5.89 33.60 11.77
CA PRO A 77 -5.59 34.74 10.93
C PRO A 77 -4.15 35.19 11.13
N GLY A 78 -3.38 35.28 10.01
CA GLY A 78 -1.97 35.70 10.02
C GLY A 78 -0.96 34.55 9.83
N GLY A 79 -1.39 33.30 9.80
CA GLY A 79 -0.57 32.16 9.41
C GLY A 79 -0.67 31.83 7.92
N ASP A 80 0.29 31.04 7.40
CA ASP A 80 0.13 30.43 6.07
C ASP A 80 -0.94 29.33 6.15
N ALA A 81 -2.17 29.66 5.73
CA ALA A 81 -3.32 28.77 5.80
C ALA A 81 -3.10 27.47 5.00
N VAL A 82 -2.34 27.52 3.90
CA VAL A 82 -2.01 26.34 3.09
C VAL A 82 -1.06 25.41 3.84
N LEU A 83 0.01 25.95 4.40
CA LEU A 83 0.97 25.18 5.20
C LEU A 83 0.29 24.54 6.41
N LEU A 84 -0.57 25.27 7.11
CA LEU A 84 -1.31 24.75 8.26
C LEU A 84 -2.29 23.67 7.84
N ALA A 85 -2.97 23.80 6.69
CA ALA A 85 -3.84 22.77 6.15
C ALA A 85 -3.07 21.49 5.78
N VAL A 86 -1.90 21.62 5.16
CA VAL A 86 -1.01 20.49 4.86
C VAL A 86 -0.60 19.78 6.15
N ILE A 87 -0.17 20.51 7.17
CA ILE A 87 0.21 19.94 8.47
C ILE A 87 -0.98 19.21 9.11
N ALA A 88 -2.16 19.82 9.10
CA ALA A 88 -3.38 19.22 9.67
C ALA A 88 -3.77 17.91 8.96
N VAL A 89 -3.69 17.87 7.63
CA VAL A 89 -3.97 16.67 6.85
C VAL A 89 -2.94 15.59 7.15
N ILE A 90 -1.64 15.91 7.18
CA ILE A 90 -0.58 14.94 7.50
C ILE A 90 -0.77 14.37 8.91
N ALA A 91 -1.05 15.24 9.89
CA ALA A 91 -1.27 14.82 11.27
C ALA A 91 -2.51 13.90 11.40
N LEU A 92 -3.61 14.26 10.73
CA LEU A 92 -4.82 13.45 10.73
C LEU A 92 -4.63 12.13 9.98
N ASP A 93 -3.86 12.10 8.87
CA ASP A 93 -3.53 10.88 8.13
C ASP A 93 -2.62 9.94 8.95
N CYS A 94 -1.64 10.50 9.66
CA CYS A 94 -0.82 9.73 10.61
C CYS A 94 -1.68 9.10 11.72
N LEU A 95 -2.60 9.87 12.30
CA LEU A 95 -3.51 9.38 13.33
C LEU A 95 -4.46 8.31 12.79
N MET A 96 -5.07 8.57 11.64
CA MET A 96 -5.94 7.63 10.93
C MET A 96 -5.20 6.33 10.60
N SER A 97 -3.99 6.43 10.05
CA SER A 97 -3.17 5.27 9.68
C SER A 97 -2.68 4.50 10.91
N PHE A 98 -2.33 5.19 11.99
CA PHE A 98 -1.97 4.54 13.25
C PHE A 98 -3.14 3.71 13.81
N ILE A 99 -4.33 4.30 13.88
CA ILE A 99 -5.53 3.62 14.39
C ILE A 99 -5.95 2.48 13.46
N GLY A 100 -6.02 2.76 12.15
CA GLY A 100 -6.45 1.80 11.13
C GLY A 100 -5.55 0.57 11.06
N SER A 101 -4.22 0.77 11.00
CA SER A 101 -3.26 -0.34 10.96
C SER A 101 -3.23 -1.13 12.27
N GLY A 102 -3.37 -0.46 13.41
CA GLY A 102 -3.50 -1.14 14.70
C GLY A 102 -4.74 -2.04 14.78
N ALA A 103 -5.88 -1.57 14.26
CA ALA A 103 -7.12 -2.33 14.26
C ALA A 103 -7.14 -3.42 13.18
N ASN A 104 -6.79 -3.08 11.94
CA ASN A 104 -6.91 -3.97 10.78
C ASN A 104 -5.69 -4.88 10.60
N ASP A 105 -4.48 -4.29 10.51
CA ASP A 105 -3.29 -5.07 10.13
C ASP A 105 -2.72 -5.85 11.32
N ALA A 106 -2.94 -5.37 12.55
CA ALA A 106 -2.52 -6.08 13.73
C ALA A 106 -3.66 -6.92 14.34
N ALA A 107 -4.69 -6.27 14.91
CA ALA A 107 -5.69 -6.98 15.73
C ALA A 107 -6.61 -7.88 14.89
N PHE A 108 -7.11 -7.40 13.74
CA PHE A 108 -8.01 -8.18 12.89
C PHE A 108 -7.29 -9.36 12.25
N GLN A 109 -6.09 -9.17 11.68
CA GLN A 109 -5.32 -10.27 11.07
C GLN A 109 -4.95 -11.35 12.10
N ALA A 110 -4.63 -10.94 13.34
CA ALA A 110 -4.39 -11.88 14.42
C ALA A 110 -5.67 -12.63 14.80
N TRP A 111 -6.81 -11.94 14.89
CA TRP A 111 -8.11 -12.57 15.15
C TRP A 111 -8.49 -13.58 14.07
N VAL A 112 -8.30 -13.25 12.78
CA VAL A 112 -8.51 -14.18 11.67
C VAL A 112 -7.68 -15.44 11.85
N THR A 113 -6.43 -15.30 12.27
CA THR A 113 -5.54 -16.44 12.55
C THR A 113 -6.06 -17.29 13.73
N ASP A 114 -6.57 -16.64 14.78
CA ASP A 114 -7.07 -17.30 15.99
C ASP A 114 -8.37 -18.10 15.74
N VAL A 115 -9.26 -17.61 14.84
CA VAL A 115 -10.56 -18.26 14.56
C VAL A 115 -10.50 -19.25 13.40
N THR A 116 -9.42 -19.28 12.60
CA THR A 116 -9.29 -20.17 11.45
C THR A 116 -8.53 -21.46 11.81
N ARG A 117 -9.01 -22.59 11.30
CA ARG A 117 -8.33 -23.89 11.39
C ARG A 117 -7.44 -24.10 10.14
N PRO A 118 -6.36 -24.88 10.23
CA PRO A 118 -5.51 -25.18 9.06
C PRO A 118 -6.31 -25.64 7.82
N ALA A 119 -7.38 -26.43 8.03
CA ALA A 119 -8.21 -26.96 6.96
C ALA A 119 -9.06 -25.90 6.20
N ASN A 120 -9.44 -24.77 6.83
CA ASN A 120 -10.27 -23.74 6.22
C ASN A 120 -9.53 -22.41 5.95
N ARG A 121 -8.29 -22.28 6.44
CA ARG A 121 -7.49 -21.06 6.33
C ARG A 121 -7.34 -20.56 4.90
N GLY A 122 -7.09 -21.47 3.95
CA GLY A 122 -6.97 -21.12 2.53
C GLY A 122 -8.23 -20.48 1.94
N ARG A 123 -9.42 -20.96 2.33
CA ARG A 123 -10.70 -20.34 1.93
C ARG A 123 -10.88 -18.94 2.50
N VAL A 124 -10.58 -18.75 3.78
CA VAL A 124 -10.70 -17.44 4.44
C VAL A 124 -9.73 -16.44 3.82
N GLU A 125 -8.48 -16.84 3.60
CA GLU A 125 -7.46 -15.99 2.93
C GLU A 125 -7.90 -15.61 1.50
N SER A 126 -8.50 -16.53 0.75
CA SER A 126 -9.01 -16.24 -0.60
C SER A 126 -10.13 -15.19 -0.57
N VAL A 127 -11.04 -15.25 0.39
CA VAL A 127 -12.09 -14.25 0.57
C VAL A 127 -11.48 -12.90 0.95
N LEU A 128 -10.57 -12.88 1.92
CA LEU A 128 -9.91 -11.66 2.38
C LEU A 128 -9.09 -10.99 1.26
N ALA A 129 -8.49 -11.76 0.36
CA ALA A 129 -7.75 -11.23 -0.78
C ALA A 129 -8.65 -10.50 -1.80
N VAL A 130 -9.92 -10.88 -1.90
CA VAL A 130 -10.89 -10.24 -2.80
C VAL A 130 -11.51 -8.98 -2.19
N MET A 131 -11.58 -8.87 -0.87
CA MET A 131 -12.24 -7.75 -0.18
C MET A 131 -11.70 -6.35 -0.56
N PRO A 132 -10.37 -6.11 -0.65
CA PRO A 132 -9.85 -4.83 -1.09
C PRO A 132 -10.30 -4.44 -2.50
N LEU A 133 -10.40 -5.40 -3.42
CA LEU A 133 -10.86 -5.16 -4.79
C LEU A 133 -12.34 -4.77 -4.80
N VAL A 134 -13.17 -5.48 -4.03
CA VAL A 134 -14.59 -5.13 -3.87
C VAL A 134 -14.74 -3.74 -3.27
N ALA A 135 -13.98 -3.42 -2.23
CA ALA A 135 -13.99 -2.10 -1.61
C ALA A 135 -13.60 -1.00 -2.61
N MET A 136 -12.55 -1.22 -3.42
CA MET A 136 -12.14 -0.28 -4.47
C MET A 136 -13.25 -0.09 -5.51
N LEU A 137 -13.90 -1.16 -5.96
CA LEU A 137 -15.00 -1.08 -6.93
C LEU A 137 -16.20 -0.32 -6.36
N VAL A 138 -16.57 -0.56 -5.08
CA VAL A 138 -17.64 0.17 -4.41
C VAL A 138 -17.32 1.66 -4.30
N VAL A 139 -16.08 1.99 -3.91
CA VAL A 139 -15.66 3.38 -3.76
C VAL A 139 -15.58 4.09 -5.12
N PHE A 140 -14.94 3.47 -6.13
CA PHE A 140 -14.86 4.06 -7.47
C PHE A 140 -16.20 4.12 -8.17
N GLY A 141 -17.02 3.06 -8.10
CA GLY A 141 -18.32 3.03 -8.77
C GLY A 141 -19.42 3.83 -8.07
N GLY A 142 -19.39 3.89 -6.73
CA GLY A 142 -20.44 4.52 -5.95
C GLY A 142 -20.19 5.97 -5.56
N PHE A 143 -18.93 6.37 -5.38
CA PHE A 143 -18.61 7.66 -4.76
C PHE A 143 -17.76 8.59 -5.64
N ASP A 144 -17.32 8.14 -6.82
CA ASP A 144 -16.52 8.95 -7.74
C ASP A 144 -17.27 10.23 -8.19
N GLY A 145 -18.58 10.16 -8.36
CA GLY A 145 -19.39 11.33 -8.69
C GLY A 145 -19.33 12.45 -7.65
N LEU A 146 -19.20 12.11 -6.35
CA LEU A 146 -19.04 13.09 -5.27
C LEU A 146 -17.68 13.79 -5.33
N THR A 147 -16.64 13.04 -5.61
CA THR A 147 -15.27 13.59 -5.66
C THR A 147 -15.07 14.48 -6.88
N ARG A 148 -15.64 14.11 -8.04
CA ARG A 148 -15.66 14.95 -9.25
C ARG A 148 -16.45 16.25 -9.07
N ALA A 149 -17.57 16.18 -8.34
CA ALA A 149 -18.36 17.36 -8.02
C ALA A 149 -17.74 18.24 -6.91
N GLY A 150 -16.57 17.87 -6.38
CA GLY A 150 -15.91 18.61 -5.30
C GLY A 150 -16.54 18.44 -3.93
N HIS A 151 -17.51 17.53 -3.78
CA HIS A 151 -18.24 17.30 -2.52
C HIS A 151 -17.41 16.44 -1.54
N TRP A 152 -16.15 16.81 -1.28
CA TRP A 152 -15.21 16.07 -0.44
C TRP A 152 -15.71 15.86 0.99
N ARG A 153 -16.39 16.86 1.57
CA ARG A 153 -16.97 16.76 2.91
C ARG A 153 -17.97 15.59 3.00
N THR A 154 -18.89 15.53 2.05
CA THR A 154 -19.90 14.46 1.99
C THR A 154 -19.23 13.11 1.78
N PHE A 155 -18.25 13.03 0.90
CA PHE A 155 -17.49 11.82 0.64
C PHE A 155 -16.83 11.28 1.92
N PHE A 156 -16.07 12.09 2.66
CA PHE A 156 -15.39 11.64 3.88
C PHE A 156 -16.37 11.31 5.01
N LEU A 157 -17.50 12.02 5.13
CA LEU A 157 -18.52 11.70 6.12
C LEU A 157 -19.19 10.35 5.84
N ILE A 158 -19.49 10.05 4.58
CA ILE A 158 -20.08 8.75 4.21
C ILE A 158 -19.08 7.61 4.45
N ILE A 159 -17.87 7.74 3.96
CA ILE A 159 -16.83 6.69 4.15
C ILE A 159 -16.52 6.50 5.64
N GLY A 160 -16.33 7.59 6.38
CA GLY A 160 -16.10 7.53 7.84
C GLY A 160 -17.30 6.92 8.59
N GLY A 161 -18.52 7.26 8.20
CA GLY A 161 -19.74 6.66 8.72
C GLY A 161 -19.81 5.15 8.46
N MET A 162 -19.49 4.70 7.25
CA MET A 162 -19.45 3.28 6.91
C MET A 162 -18.41 2.52 7.76
N ILE A 163 -17.22 3.08 7.94
CA ILE A 163 -16.17 2.47 8.77
C ILE A 163 -16.63 2.41 10.24
N THR A 164 -17.27 3.48 10.73
CA THR A 164 -17.84 3.52 12.09
C THR A 164 -18.90 2.45 12.28
N LEU A 165 -19.81 2.27 11.32
CA LEU A 165 -20.83 1.22 11.37
C LEU A 165 -20.21 -0.18 11.38
N ILE A 166 -19.13 -0.41 10.63
CA ILE A 166 -18.36 -1.66 10.69
C ILE A 166 -17.79 -1.86 12.11
N GLY A 167 -17.27 -0.80 12.73
CA GLY A 167 -16.76 -0.85 14.11
C GLY A 167 -17.85 -1.22 15.13
N VAL A 168 -19.06 -0.66 14.98
CA VAL A 168 -20.23 -1.04 15.79
C VAL A 168 -20.61 -2.49 15.55
N ALA A 169 -20.72 -2.91 14.28
CA ALA A 169 -21.03 -4.29 13.93
C ALA A 169 -19.98 -5.28 14.48
N ALA A 170 -18.71 -4.92 14.40
CA ALA A 170 -17.61 -5.73 14.93
C ALA A 170 -17.74 -5.97 16.43
N TRP A 171 -18.27 -4.99 17.19
CA TRP A 171 -18.53 -5.17 18.62
C TRP A 171 -19.49 -6.34 18.92
N PHE A 172 -20.46 -6.61 18.06
CA PHE A 172 -21.43 -7.69 18.23
C PHE A 172 -21.00 -8.99 17.56
N LEU A 173 -20.28 -8.92 16.42
CA LEU A 173 -19.93 -10.08 15.58
C LEU A 173 -18.59 -10.71 15.98
N VAL A 174 -17.60 -9.92 16.40
CA VAL A 174 -16.28 -10.43 16.78
C VAL A 174 -16.35 -11.04 18.17
N ARG A 175 -15.92 -12.29 18.29
CA ARG A 175 -15.81 -13.01 19.56
C ARG A 175 -14.35 -13.34 19.83
N ASP A 176 -13.89 -13.03 21.04
CA ASP A 176 -12.55 -13.42 21.46
C ASP A 176 -12.49 -14.94 21.67
N GLN A 177 -11.43 -15.56 21.20
CA GLN A 177 -11.12 -16.97 21.47
C GLN A 177 -10.16 -17.03 22.66
N PRO A 178 -10.27 -18.04 23.54
CA PRO A 178 -9.29 -18.28 24.60
C PRO A 178 -7.98 -18.74 23.96
N THR A 179 -7.14 -17.79 23.59
CA THR A 179 -5.79 -18.04 23.06
C THR A 179 -4.77 -18.03 24.17
N PRO A 180 -3.83 -18.99 24.21
CA PRO A 180 -2.73 -18.92 25.19
C PRO A 180 -1.95 -17.62 24.99
N VAL A 181 -1.77 -16.88 26.07
CA VAL A 181 -1.01 -15.62 26.07
C VAL A 181 0.42 -15.92 25.60
N ARG A 182 0.77 -15.56 24.39
CA ARG A 182 2.14 -15.65 23.89
C ARG A 182 2.99 -14.59 24.56
N ARG A 183 3.82 -15.00 25.48
CA ARG A 183 4.90 -14.15 26.03
C ARG A 183 6.03 -14.06 24.99
N GLU A 184 5.85 -13.29 23.94
CA GLU A 184 6.97 -12.94 23.06
C GLU A 184 7.78 -11.83 23.73
N THR A 185 9.04 -12.12 23.97
CA THR A 185 10.02 -11.21 24.54
C THR A 185 10.39 -10.13 23.53
N GLY A 186 10.13 -8.84 23.86
CA GLY A 186 10.84 -7.67 23.33
C GLY A 186 10.90 -7.45 21.82
N LEU A 187 9.76 -7.18 21.16
CA LEU A 187 9.69 -6.82 19.73
C LEU A 187 10.68 -5.71 19.27
N PRO A 188 10.92 -4.60 20.00
CA PRO A 188 11.85 -3.58 19.51
C PRO A 188 13.30 -4.04 19.43
N SER A 189 13.75 -4.83 20.42
CA SER A 189 15.14 -5.34 20.44
C SER A 189 15.39 -6.39 19.38
N SER A 190 14.40 -7.19 19.03
CA SER A 190 14.50 -8.21 17.98
C SER A 190 14.58 -7.61 16.58
N LEU A 191 13.85 -6.52 16.29
CA LEU A 191 13.86 -5.82 15.00
C LEU A 191 15.23 -5.17 14.75
N LEU A 192 15.77 -4.44 15.75
CA LEU A 192 17.09 -3.83 15.65
C LEU A 192 18.19 -4.89 15.46
N HIS A 193 18.02 -6.07 16.06
CA HIS A 193 18.94 -7.18 15.87
C HIS A 193 18.91 -7.72 14.43
N GLY A 194 17.73 -7.78 13.80
CA GLY A 194 17.55 -8.18 12.40
C GLY A 194 18.17 -7.25 11.38
N LEU A 195 18.31 -5.97 11.70
CA LEU A 195 18.94 -5.00 10.79
C LEU A 195 20.47 -5.00 10.88
N ARG A 196 21.06 -5.79 11.79
CA ARG A 196 22.53 -5.89 11.92
C ARG A 196 23.14 -6.68 10.77
N ALA A 197 24.33 -6.28 10.34
CA ALA A 197 25.09 -6.97 9.28
C ALA A 197 25.33 -8.46 9.58
N SER A 198 25.44 -8.85 10.86
CA SER A 198 25.56 -10.25 11.29
C SER A 198 24.31 -11.08 10.92
N ALA A 199 23.10 -10.52 11.10
CA ALA A 199 21.86 -11.20 10.74
C ALA A 199 21.72 -11.35 9.21
N VAL A 200 22.13 -10.32 8.45
CA VAL A 200 22.15 -10.37 6.97
C VAL A 200 23.10 -11.48 6.48
N ARG A 201 24.28 -11.59 7.08
CA ARG A 201 25.25 -12.64 6.73
C ARG A 201 24.78 -14.04 7.14
N ALA A 202 24.03 -14.16 8.22
CA ALA A 202 23.50 -15.44 8.69
C ALA A 202 22.38 -16.00 7.77
N ASN A 203 21.55 -15.14 7.18
CA ASN A 203 20.46 -15.58 6.28
C ASN A 203 20.36 -14.69 5.03
N PRO A 204 21.36 -14.71 4.14
CA PRO A 204 21.39 -13.83 2.99
C PRO A 204 20.26 -14.08 1.98
N GLY A 205 19.69 -15.29 1.91
CA GLY A 205 18.54 -15.60 1.06
C GLY A 205 17.29 -14.79 1.46
N LEU A 206 17.01 -14.69 2.75
CA LEU A 206 15.92 -13.88 3.27
C LEU A 206 16.07 -12.40 2.91
N TYR A 207 17.26 -11.83 3.13
CA TYR A 207 17.47 -10.40 2.85
C TYR A 207 17.50 -10.09 1.36
N LEU A 208 17.94 -11.00 0.50
CA LEU A 208 17.80 -10.86 -0.95
C LEU A 208 16.35 -10.89 -1.39
N ALA A 209 15.53 -11.78 -0.82
CA ALA A 209 14.08 -11.81 -1.10
C ALA A 209 13.38 -10.55 -0.60
N LEU A 210 13.71 -10.07 0.61
CA LEU A 210 13.20 -8.81 1.15
C LEU A 210 13.65 -7.59 0.33
N SER A 211 14.90 -7.56 -0.15
CA SER A 211 15.41 -6.50 -1.02
C SER A 211 14.68 -6.48 -2.37
N ALA A 212 14.40 -7.66 -2.95
CA ALA A 212 13.60 -7.75 -4.16
C ALA A 212 12.18 -7.22 -3.94
N TRP A 213 11.56 -7.55 -2.80
CA TRP A 213 10.24 -7.00 -2.43
C TRP A 213 10.28 -5.49 -2.25
N CYS A 214 11.31 -4.97 -1.58
CA CYS A 214 11.51 -3.54 -1.37
C CYS A 214 11.62 -2.78 -2.69
N LEU A 215 12.47 -3.23 -3.62
CA LEU A 215 12.66 -2.59 -4.92
C LEU A 215 11.39 -2.60 -5.77
N TRP A 216 10.66 -3.72 -5.80
CA TRP A 216 9.36 -3.79 -6.45
C TRP A 216 8.34 -2.85 -5.80
N GLY A 217 8.31 -2.80 -4.46
CA GLY A 217 7.47 -1.90 -3.69
C GLY A 217 7.78 -0.43 -3.96
N VAL A 218 9.05 -0.03 -3.95
CA VAL A 218 9.48 1.35 -4.27
C VAL A 218 9.07 1.71 -5.70
N SER A 219 9.32 0.85 -6.69
CA SER A 219 8.88 1.07 -8.07
C SER A 219 7.37 1.34 -8.15
N THR A 220 6.58 0.56 -7.43
CA THR A 220 5.12 0.73 -7.38
C THR A 220 4.72 2.05 -6.72
N GLN A 221 5.35 2.42 -5.62
CA GLN A 221 5.02 3.62 -4.86
C GLN A 221 5.50 4.93 -5.52
N VAL A 222 6.37 4.86 -6.52
CA VAL A 222 6.69 6.02 -7.39
C VAL A 222 5.44 6.51 -8.12
N ILE A 223 4.56 5.61 -8.54
CA ILE A 223 3.38 5.94 -9.37
C ILE A 223 2.05 5.95 -8.58
N LEU A 224 1.83 5.01 -7.65
CA LEU A 224 0.51 4.83 -7.04
C LEU A 224 -0.08 6.10 -6.39
N PRO A 225 0.68 6.92 -5.66
CA PRO A 225 0.15 8.15 -5.06
C PRO A 225 -0.36 9.16 -6.09
N TYR A 226 0.23 9.16 -7.29
CA TYR A 226 0.01 10.16 -8.34
C TYR A 226 -0.81 9.65 -9.52
N LEU A 227 -1.17 8.35 -9.54
CA LEU A 227 -1.78 7.69 -10.70
C LEU A 227 -3.13 8.30 -11.10
N ILE A 228 -4.00 8.60 -10.13
CA ILE A 228 -5.31 9.21 -10.43
C ILE A 228 -5.10 10.63 -10.97
N ILE A 229 -4.21 11.41 -10.35
CA ILE A 229 -3.89 12.77 -10.79
C ILE A 229 -3.34 12.75 -12.22
N TYR A 230 -2.46 11.79 -12.54
CA TYR A 230 -1.94 11.59 -13.89
C TYR A 230 -3.04 11.31 -14.92
N ILE A 231 -3.95 10.37 -14.63
CA ILE A 231 -5.02 9.99 -15.56
C ILE A 231 -6.02 11.13 -15.73
N GLN A 232 -6.38 11.81 -14.64
CA GLN A 232 -7.39 12.87 -14.66
C GLN A 232 -6.86 14.20 -15.19
N ARG A 233 -5.67 14.62 -14.76
CA ARG A 233 -5.14 15.98 -15.03
C ARG A 233 -4.16 16.04 -16.19
N TYR A 234 -3.33 15.00 -16.40
CA TYR A 234 -2.39 14.98 -17.52
C TYR A 234 -3.02 14.41 -18.80
N LEU A 235 -3.73 13.30 -18.67
CA LEU A 235 -4.38 12.64 -19.81
C LEU A 235 -5.77 13.17 -20.11
N ASP A 236 -6.35 13.98 -19.21
CA ASP A 236 -7.69 14.57 -19.35
C ASP A 236 -8.78 13.51 -19.59
N ILE A 237 -8.69 12.39 -18.84
CA ILE A 237 -9.65 11.29 -18.93
C ILE A 237 -10.64 11.38 -17.78
N ASP A 238 -11.84 11.90 -18.06
CA ASP A 238 -12.92 12.04 -17.07
C ASP A 238 -13.42 10.71 -16.51
N GLY A 239 -13.34 9.63 -17.31
CA GLY A 239 -13.76 8.28 -16.94
C GLY A 239 -12.74 7.46 -16.17
N TYR A 240 -11.77 8.08 -15.46
CA TYR A 240 -10.66 7.38 -14.80
C TYR A 240 -11.11 6.27 -13.84
N ALA A 241 -12.24 6.41 -13.15
CA ALA A 241 -12.77 5.39 -12.26
C ALA A 241 -13.17 4.12 -13.00
N LEU A 242 -13.80 4.25 -14.17
CA LEU A 242 -14.14 3.14 -15.05
C LEU A 242 -12.87 2.47 -15.60
N VAL A 243 -11.89 3.28 -16.03
CA VAL A 243 -10.58 2.78 -16.50
C VAL A 243 -9.91 1.94 -15.42
N LEU A 244 -9.83 2.45 -14.20
CA LEU A 244 -9.24 1.73 -13.07
C LEU A 244 -10.04 0.46 -12.72
N ALA A 245 -11.37 0.50 -12.75
CA ALA A 245 -12.21 -0.67 -12.49
C ALA A 245 -11.95 -1.78 -13.53
N VAL A 246 -11.94 -1.46 -14.82
CA VAL A 246 -11.66 -2.42 -15.90
C VAL A 246 -10.25 -3.02 -15.75
N VAL A 247 -9.26 -2.17 -15.48
CA VAL A 247 -7.86 -2.60 -15.27
C VAL A 247 -7.75 -3.52 -14.05
N LEU A 248 -8.36 -3.17 -12.92
CA LEU A 248 -8.30 -3.98 -11.69
C LEU A 248 -9.00 -5.32 -11.84
N ILE A 249 -10.19 -5.35 -12.44
CA ILE A 249 -10.95 -6.60 -12.68
C ILE A 249 -10.16 -7.48 -13.65
N GLY A 250 -9.74 -6.93 -14.78
CA GLY A 250 -9.01 -7.68 -15.80
C GLY A 250 -7.69 -8.26 -15.28
N SER A 251 -6.90 -7.45 -14.56
CA SER A 251 -5.64 -7.90 -13.97
C SER A 251 -5.84 -8.95 -12.88
N SER A 252 -6.95 -8.89 -12.13
CA SER A 252 -7.30 -9.92 -11.13
C SER A 252 -7.59 -11.26 -11.80
N VAL A 253 -8.33 -11.27 -12.91
CA VAL A 253 -8.60 -12.48 -13.69
C VAL A 253 -7.29 -13.08 -14.21
N VAL A 254 -6.41 -12.25 -14.79
CA VAL A 254 -5.09 -12.69 -15.27
C VAL A 254 -4.27 -13.28 -14.12
N SER A 255 -4.27 -12.65 -12.95
CA SER A 255 -3.53 -13.12 -11.77
C SER A 255 -4.03 -14.48 -11.27
N ILE A 256 -5.34 -14.69 -11.23
CA ILE A 256 -5.94 -15.97 -10.82
C ILE A 256 -5.56 -17.10 -11.79
N VAL A 257 -5.65 -16.83 -13.09
CA VAL A 257 -5.32 -17.83 -14.14
C VAL A 257 -3.83 -18.14 -14.10
N ALA A 258 -2.98 -17.13 -14.07
CA ALA A 258 -1.53 -17.30 -14.10
C ALA A 258 -0.96 -17.83 -12.77
N GLY A 259 -1.65 -17.61 -11.65
CA GLY A 259 -1.27 -18.14 -10.34
C GLY A 259 -1.12 -19.65 -10.30
N ARG A 260 -1.91 -20.37 -11.14
CA ARG A 260 -1.82 -21.84 -11.27
C ARG A 260 -0.48 -22.33 -11.82
N PHE A 261 0.27 -21.45 -12.50
CA PHE A 261 1.56 -21.80 -13.10
C PHE A 261 2.74 -21.56 -12.13
N ILE A 262 2.55 -20.82 -11.04
CA ILE A 262 3.61 -20.52 -10.06
C ILE A 262 4.20 -21.81 -9.49
N ASP A 263 3.35 -22.74 -9.06
CA ASP A 263 3.78 -24.00 -8.45
C ASP A 263 4.41 -24.95 -9.47
N ARG A 264 4.02 -24.89 -10.74
CA ARG A 264 4.56 -25.73 -11.83
C ARG A 264 5.93 -25.28 -12.31
N ILE A 265 6.14 -23.96 -12.42
CA ILE A 265 7.38 -23.36 -12.99
C ILE A 265 8.44 -23.20 -11.90
N GLY A 266 7.99 -23.07 -10.64
CA GLY A 266 8.84 -22.75 -9.50
C GLY A 266 8.95 -21.23 -9.27
N ARG A 267 8.95 -20.82 -8.01
CA ARG A 267 8.78 -19.42 -7.55
C ARG A 267 9.79 -18.44 -8.14
N ILE A 268 11.09 -18.78 -8.11
CA ILE A 268 12.16 -17.90 -8.63
C ILE A 268 12.11 -17.83 -10.17
N ARG A 269 11.79 -18.94 -10.84
CA ARG A 269 11.67 -18.97 -12.30
C ARG A 269 10.46 -18.18 -12.77
N PHE A 270 9.35 -18.23 -12.04
CA PHE A 270 8.12 -17.48 -12.35
C PHE A 270 8.28 -15.99 -12.05
N LEU A 271 9.05 -15.60 -11.03
CA LEU A 271 9.24 -14.20 -10.65
C LEU A 271 9.82 -13.36 -11.80
N VAL A 272 10.72 -13.92 -12.60
CA VAL A 272 11.38 -13.18 -13.69
C VAL A 272 10.42 -12.74 -14.78
N PRO A 273 9.61 -13.63 -15.40
CA PRO A 273 8.61 -13.19 -16.36
C PRO A 273 7.56 -12.25 -15.75
N ALA A 274 7.19 -12.45 -14.47
CA ALA A 274 6.26 -11.56 -13.78
C ALA A 274 6.81 -10.12 -13.67
N VAL A 275 8.07 -9.97 -13.28
CA VAL A 275 8.78 -8.68 -13.26
C VAL A 275 8.91 -8.09 -14.67
N ALA A 276 9.19 -8.91 -15.69
CA ALA A 276 9.27 -8.46 -17.06
C ALA A 276 7.92 -7.94 -17.57
N VAL A 277 6.81 -8.61 -17.27
CA VAL A 277 5.45 -8.14 -17.60
C VAL A 277 5.14 -6.81 -16.91
N TYR A 278 5.49 -6.67 -15.61
CA TYR A 278 5.31 -5.41 -14.90
C TYR A 278 6.13 -4.29 -15.53
N GLY A 279 7.39 -4.54 -15.85
CA GLY A 279 8.28 -3.58 -16.53
C GLY A 279 7.78 -3.20 -17.92
N ALA A 280 7.31 -4.17 -18.71
CA ALA A 280 6.70 -3.91 -20.02
C ALA A 280 5.44 -3.04 -19.89
N GLY A 281 4.61 -3.28 -18.85
CA GLY A 281 3.46 -2.46 -18.54
C GLY A 281 3.83 -1.02 -18.17
N LEU A 282 4.89 -0.81 -17.39
CA LEU A 282 5.42 0.52 -17.07
C LEU A 282 5.87 1.26 -18.33
N LEU A 283 6.62 0.60 -19.21
CA LEU A 283 7.04 1.18 -20.49
C LEU A 283 5.84 1.46 -21.42
N ALA A 284 4.86 0.57 -21.45
CA ALA A 284 3.64 0.79 -22.23
C ALA A 284 2.85 2.00 -21.72
N MET A 285 2.75 2.18 -20.40
CA MET A 285 2.11 3.37 -19.80
C MET A 285 2.83 4.67 -20.13
N TYR A 286 4.15 4.65 -20.26
CA TYR A 286 4.92 5.83 -20.70
C TYR A 286 4.49 6.33 -22.10
N PHE A 287 4.19 5.40 -23.03
CA PHE A 287 3.77 5.73 -24.39
C PHE A 287 2.24 5.85 -24.55
N ALA A 288 1.46 5.37 -23.58
CA ALA A 288 0.01 5.34 -23.67
C ALA A 288 -0.58 6.74 -23.73
N ARG A 289 -1.43 6.99 -24.72
CA ARG A 289 -2.22 8.22 -24.87
C ARG A 289 -3.65 7.81 -25.24
N GLY A 290 -4.62 8.46 -24.62
CA GLY A 290 -6.03 8.13 -24.82
C GLY A 290 -6.49 6.89 -24.03
N THR A 291 -7.80 6.81 -23.81
CA THR A 291 -8.44 5.88 -22.86
C THR A 291 -8.13 4.41 -23.13
N LEU A 292 -8.24 3.96 -24.40
CA LEU A 292 -8.02 2.54 -24.75
C LEU A 292 -6.57 2.12 -24.52
N ALA A 293 -5.60 2.95 -24.93
CA ALA A 293 -4.18 2.67 -24.75
C ALA A 293 -3.83 2.58 -23.25
N VAL A 294 -4.40 3.46 -22.41
CA VAL A 294 -4.23 3.45 -20.95
C VAL A 294 -4.84 2.20 -20.32
N ILE A 295 -6.02 1.75 -20.79
CA ILE A 295 -6.62 0.51 -20.31
C ILE A 295 -5.72 -0.69 -20.65
N LEU A 296 -5.26 -0.81 -21.89
CA LEU A 296 -4.43 -1.94 -22.32
C LEU A 296 -3.07 -1.96 -21.60
N ALA A 297 -2.39 -0.82 -21.57
CA ALA A 297 -1.11 -0.67 -20.85
C ALA A 297 -1.27 -0.90 -19.34
N GLY A 298 -2.34 -0.35 -18.76
CA GLY A 298 -2.69 -0.53 -17.35
C GLY A 298 -3.00 -1.98 -17.00
N LEU A 299 -3.70 -2.72 -17.90
CA LEU A 299 -3.94 -4.16 -17.73
C LEU A 299 -2.62 -4.95 -17.66
N VAL A 300 -1.69 -4.68 -18.56
CA VAL A 300 -0.36 -5.34 -18.55
C VAL A 300 0.40 -4.98 -17.27
N MET A 301 0.43 -3.70 -16.91
CA MET A 301 1.13 -3.20 -15.72
C MET A 301 0.56 -3.82 -14.44
N MET A 302 -0.76 -3.74 -14.22
CA MET A 302 -1.37 -4.24 -13.00
C MET A 302 -1.41 -5.76 -12.94
N SER A 303 -1.49 -6.45 -14.07
CA SER A 303 -1.32 -7.90 -14.11
C SER A 303 0.09 -8.29 -13.66
N GLY A 304 1.12 -7.64 -14.19
CA GLY A 304 2.50 -7.85 -13.76
C GLY A 304 2.69 -7.55 -12.27
N PHE A 305 2.13 -6.45 -11.79
CA PHE A 305 2.14 -6.09 -10.36
C PHE A 305 1.58 -7.22 -9.48
N MET A 306 0.41 -7.76 -9.82
CA MET A 306 -0.22 -8.84 -9.04
C MET A 306 0.56 -10.17 -9.16
N LEU A 307 1.12 -10.46 -10.33
CA LEU A 307 1.91 -11.67 -10.57
C LEU A 307 3.22 -11.71 -9.79
N VAL A 308 3.82 -10.58 -9.46
CA VAL A 308 5.05 -10.48 -8.66
C VAL A 308 4.78 -10.74 -7.18
N LEU A 309 3.63 -10.32 -6.66
CA LEU A 309 3.32 -10.36 -5.23
C LEU A 309 3.36 -11.77 -4.64
N ALA A 310 2.72 -12.74 -5.31
CA ALA A 310 2.62 -14.11 -4.82
C ALA A 310 3.98 -14.84 -4.71
N PRO A 311 4.82 -14.90 -5.75
CA PRO A 311 6.11 -15.57 -5.68
C PRO A 311 7.10 -14.89 -4.74
N ILE A 312 7.11 -13.55 -4.66
CA ILE A 312 7.98 -12.83 -3.73
C ILE A 312 7.61 -13.10 -2.27
N GLY A 313 6.31 -13.08 -1.95
CA GLY A 313 5.83 -13.42 -0.62
C GLY A 313 6.12 -14.86 -0.22
N ALA A 314 6.03 -15.78 -1.19
CA ALA A 314 6.38 -17.19 -0.98
C ALA A 314 7.88 -17.37 -0.75
N LEU A 315 8.74 -16.67 -1.52
CA LEU A 315 10.20 -16.72 -1.32
C LEU A 315 10.61 -16.23 0.07
N VAL A 316 10.03 -15.14 0.55
CA VAL A 316 10.29 -14.65 1.92
C VAL A 316 9.91 -15.72 2.95
N ARG A 317 8.76 -16.42 2.78
CA ARG A 317 8.38 -17.52 3.68
C ARG A 317 9.34 -18.70 3.63
N ASP A 318 9.82 -19.07 2.43
CA ASP A 318 10.75 -20.20 2.27
C ASP A 318 12.09 -19.98 2.97
N TYR A 319 12.58 -18.74 2.96
CA TYR A 319 13.82 -18.37 3.65
C TYR A 319 13.62 -17.97 5.11
N SER A 320 12.37 -17.95 5.61
CA SER A 320 12.05 -17.58 6.99
C SER A 320 12.37 -18.73 7.95
N PRO A 321 13.21 -18.56 8.97
CA PRO A 321 13.40 -19.55 10.01
C PRO A 321 12.10 -19.79 10.78
N PRO A 322 11.67 -21.05 11.00
CA PRO A 322 10.42 -21.38 11.66
C PRO A 322 10.31 -20.85 13.10
N ASP A 323 11.44 -20.78 13.80
CA ASP A 323 11.58 -20.33 15.18
C ASP A 323 11.54 -18.79 15.33
N ARG A 324 11.60 -18.03 14.22
CA ARG A 324 11.69 -16.56 14.22
C ARG A 324 10.63 -15.88 13.35
N ALA A 325 9.46 -16.48 13.23
CA ALA A 325 8.37 -15.98 12.36
C ALA A 325 7.97 -14.53 12.68
N GLY A 326 7.86 -14.16 13.97
CA GLY A 326 7.52 -12.78 14.39
C GLY A 326 8.59 -11.76 14.00
N HIS A 327 9.87 -12.14 14.10
CA HIS A 327 10.99 -11.31 13.67
C HIS A 327 10.97 -11.04 12.16
N VAL A 328 10.73 -12.07 11.35
CA VAL A 328 10.64 -11.95 9.89
C VAL A 328 9.44 -11.09 9.48
N GLN A 329 8.32 -11.19 10.21
CA GLN A 329 7.16 -10.34 9.96
C GLN A 329 7.48 -8.85 10.18
N GLY A 330 8.23 -8.51 11.22
CA GLY A 330 8.68 -7.13 11.44
C GLY A 330 9.62 -6.63 10.34
N LEU A 331 10.58 -7.45 9.89
CA LEU A 331 11.44 -7.12 8.74
C LEU A 331 10.62 -6.93 7.46
N ARG A 332 9.60 -7.77 7.24
CA ARG A 332 8.69 -7.63 6.11
C ARG A 332 7.95 -6.29 6.14
N MET A 333 7.46 -5.85 7.29
CA MET A 333 6.81 -4.53 7.43
C MET A 333 7.75 -3.39 7.03
N ILE A 334 9.02 -3.47 7.42
CA ILE A 334 10.01 -2.45 7.05
C ILE A 334 10.31 -2.48 5.55
N PHE A 335 10.68 -3.64 4.99
CA PHE A 335 11.14 -3.75 3.61
C PHE A 335 10.04 -3.73 2.57
N ALA A 336 8.85 -4.28 2.88
CA ALA A 336 7.76 -4.38 1.92
C ALA A 336 6.75 -3.22 2.00
N ILE A 337 6.72 -2.46 3.11
CA ILE A 337 5.74 -1.39 3.32
C ILE A 337 6.43 -0.07 3.64
N MET A 338 7.15 0.04 4.76
CA MET A 338 7.66 1.32 5.25
C MET A 338 8.66 1.96 4.28
N VAL A 339 9.72 1.24 3.90
CA VAL A 339 10.74 1.76 2.98
C VAL A 339 10.14 2.13 1.60
N PRO A 340 9.33 1.27 0.94
CA PRO A 340 8.64 1.64 -0.29
C PRO A 340 7.75 2.88 -0.18
N MET A 341 6.95 2.98 0.84
CA MET A 341 6.04 4.12 1.03
C MET A 341 6.75 5.41 1.45
N ILE A 342 8.00 5.34 1.90
CA ILE A 342 8.85 6.53 2.10
C ILE A 342 9.57 6.87 0.79
N ALA A 343 10.37 5.95 0.25
CA ALA A 343 11.25 6.25 -0.87
C ALA A 343 10.49 6.50 -2.19
N GLY A 344 9.44 5.70 -2.47
CA GLY A 344 8.71 5.76 -3.73
C GLY A 344 8.04 7.13 -3.98
N PRO A 345 7.20 7.63 -3.06
CA PRO A 345 6.52 8.92 -3.26
C PRO A 345 7.48 10.09 -3.41
N PHE A 346 8.59 10.14 -2.66
CA PHE A 346 9.60 11.20 -2.83
C PHE A 346 10.31 11.12 -4.18
N LEU A 347 10.61 9.92 -4.68
CA LEU A 347 11.14 9.76 -6.04
C LEU A 347 10.11 10.22 -7.08
N GLY A 348 8.83 9.87 -6.91
CA GLY A 348 7.75 10.36 -7.76
C GLY A 348 7.62 11.88 -7.73
N ALA A 349 7.62 12.49 -6.53
CA ALA A 349 7.57 13.93 -6.36
C ALA A 349 8.75 14.65 -7.03
N ALA A 350 9.97 14.12 -6.87
CA ALA A 350 11.15 14.68 -7.49
C ALA A 350 11.05 14.67 -9.04
N VAL A 351 10.52 13.58 -9.63
CA VAL A 351 10.30 13.50 -11.07
C VAL A 351 9.24 14.50 -11.54
N ILE A 352 8.15 14.66 -10.79
CA ILE A 352 7.06 15.59 -11.12
C ILE A 352 7.58 17.03 -11.05
N SER A 353 8.26 17.39 -9.97
CA SER A 353 8.79 18.75 -9.76
C SER A 353 9.82 19.14 -10.82
N ASN A 354 10.66 18.18 -11.26
CA ASN A 354 11.65 18.44 -12.31
C ASN A 354 11.06 18.50 -13.73
N ALA A 355 9.87 17.92 -13.96
CA ALA A 355 9.22 17.97 -15.26
C ALA A 355 8.67 19.37 -15.60
N GLY A 356 8.37 20.20 -14.58
CA GLY A 356 7.92 21.56 -14.75
C GLY A 356 6.51 21.73 -15.34
N GLU A 357 5.78 20.64 -15.56
CA GLU A 357 4.41 20.67 -16.06
C GLU A 357 3.46 21.15 -14.98
N THR A 358 2.73 22.23 -15.28
CA THR A 358 1.80 22.86 -14.32
C THR A 358 0.48 23.19 -14.99
N TYR A 359 -0.57 23.29 -14.19
CA TYR A 359 -1.83 23.88 -14.58
C TYR A 359 -2.30 24.87 -13.52
N THR A 360 -3.11 25.84 -13.92
CA THR A 360 -3.67 26.82 -13.00
C THR A 360 -5.12 26.46 -12.70
N ASP A 361 -5.43 26.28 -11.42
CA ASP A 361 -6.77 26.01 -10.95
C ASP A 361 -7.13 27.01 -9.85
N LEU A 362 -8.22 27.78 -10.07
CA LEU A 362 -8.67 28.85 -9.17
C LEU A 362 -7.55 29.85 -8.79
N GLY A 363 -6.63 30.14 -9.72
CA GLY A 363 -5.52 31.06 -9.49
C GLY A 363 -4.31 30.47 -8.77
N VAL A 364 -4.34 29.17 -8.41
CA VAL A 364 -3.22 28.44 -7.81
C VAL A 364 -2.54 27.60 -8.88
N VAL A 365 -1.20 27.70 -8.97
CA VAL A 365 -0.39 26.88 -9.87
C VAL A 365 -0.15 25.52 -9.19
N LYS A 366 -0.54 24.43 -9.86
CA LYS A 366 -0.40 23.06 -9.39
C LYS A 366 0.48 22.26 -10.33
N GLN A 367 1.32 21.38 -9.78
CA GLN A 367 2.20 20.51 -10.56
C GLN A 367 1.45 19.24 -10.99
N VAL A 368 1.69 18.78 -12.21
CA VAL A 368 1.02 17.62 -12.81
C VAL A 368 2.01 16.48 -13.04
N PRO A 369 1.69 15.24 -12.63
CA PRO A 369 2.50 14.09 -12.97
C PRO A 369 2.59 13.88 -14.48
N THR A 370 3.79 13.70 -14.99
CA THR A 370 4.06 13.40 -16.41
C THR A 370 4.31 11.89 -16.61
N PRO A 371 4.33 11.38 -17.84
CA PRO A 371 4.71 9.98 -18.12
C PRO A 371 6.06 9.57 -17.55
N ALA A 372 6.96 10.53 -17.30
CA ALA A 372 8.29 10.27 -16.73
C ALA A 372 8.28 9.48 -15.42
N ILE A 373 7.17 9.56 -14.63
CA ILE A 373 7.02 8.74 -13.41
C ILE A 373 7.08 7.24 -13.70
N PHE A 374 6.60 6.78 -14.86
CA PHE A 374 6.65 5.37 -15.24
C PHE A 374 8.07 4.94 -15.61
N LEU A 375 8.87 5.81 -16.24
CA LEU A 375 10.29 5.54 -16.50
C LEU A 375 11.10 5.49 -15.21
N ALA A 376 10.84 6.38 -14.27
CA ALA A 376 11.49 6.35 -12.96
C ALA A 376 11.14 5.06 -12.20
N ALA A 377 9.88 4.65 -12.22
CA ALA A 377 9.44 3.39 -11.64
C ALA A 377 10.11 2.18 -12.31
N PHE A 378 10.25 2.20 -13.65
CA PHE A 378 10.95 1.16 -14.41
C PHE A 378 12.45 1.11 -14.07
N ALA A 379 13.10 2.25 -13.93
CA ALA A 379 14.53 2.33 -13.54
C ALA A 379 14.76 1.71 -12.15
N VAL A 380 13.89 2.00 -11.19
CA VAL A 380 13.93 1.36 -9.86
C VAL A 380 13.67 -0.14 -9.98
N LEU A 381 12.67 -0.56 -10.78
CA LEU A 381 12.36 -1.96 -11.00
C LEU A 381 13.53 -2.73 -11.59
N ALA A 382 14.30 -2.12 -12.50
CA ALA A 382 15.45 -2.76 -13.13
C ALA A 382 16.50 -3.22 -12.11
N LEU A 383 16.63 -2.53 -10.98
CA LEU A 383 17.54 -2.92 -9.90
C LEU A 383 17.16 -4.26 -9.25
N ILE A 384 15.91 -4.72 -9.40
CA ILE A 384 15.44 -6.01 -8.86
C ILE A 384 16.20 -7.20 -9.48
N VAL A 385 16.79 -7.01 -10.64
CA VAL A 385 17.63 -8.04 -11.31
C VAL A 385 18.79 -8.47 -10.40
N LEU A 386 19.38 -7.55 -9.63
CA LEU A 386 20.49 -7.83 -8.75
C LEU A 386 20.15 -8.90 -7.69
N PRO A 387 19.14 -8.71 -6.82
CA PRO A 387 18.78 -9.72 -5.84
C PRO A 387 18.22 -11.00 -6.48
N ILE A 388 17.51 -10.93 -7.62
CA ILE A 388 17.00 -12.13 -8.30
C ILE A 388 18.16 -13.00 -8.84
N VAL A 389 19.16 -12.40 -9.48
CA VAL A 389 20.34 -13.15 -9.98
C VAL A 389 21.12 -13.77 -8.82
N ALA A 390 21.30 -13.01 -7.73
CA ALA A 390 21.96 -13.52 -6.53
C ALA A 390 21.18 -14.71 -5.89
N LEU A 391 19.85 -14.65 -5.85
CA LEU A 391 19.00 -15.76 -5.39
C LEU A 391 19.11 -16.97 -6.31
N ARG A 392 19.11 -16.79 -7.63
CA ARG A 392 19.25 -17.89 -8.60
C ARG A 392 20.57 -18.65 -8.44
N ARG A 393 21.68 -17.93 -8.28
CA ARG A 393 23.01 -18.53 -8.08
C ARG A 393 23.08 -19.41 -6.82
N ARG A 394 22.31 -19.07 -5.79
CA ARG A 394 22.23 -19.82 -4.52
C ARG A 394 21.30 -21.04 -4.59
N HIS A 395 20.32 -21.02 -5.51
CA HIS A 395 19.34 -22.10 -5.71
C HIS A 395 19.80 -23.19 -6.70
N GLN A 396 20.96 -23.00 -7.36
CA GLN A 396 21.53 -24.07 -8.18
C GLN A 396 22.01 -25.17 -7.23
N PRO A 397 21.52 -26.43 -7.35
CA PRO A 397 22.09 -27.55 -6.62
C PRO A 397 23.57 -27.65 -7.00
N PRO A 398 24.47 -28.09 -6.07
CA PRO A 398 25.85 -28.32 -6.41
C PRO A 398 25.88 -29.24 -7.64
N GLN A 399 26.52 -28.78 -8.72
CA GLN A 399 26.76 -29.63 -9.87
C GLN A 399 27.51 -30.86 -9.34
N VAL A 400 26.84 -32.01 -9.39
CA VAL A 400 27.50 -33.29 -9.17
C VAL A 400 28.61 -33.33 -10.24
N GLN A 401 29.83 -33.11 -9.83
CA GLN A 401 31.00 -33.37 -10.69
C GLN A 401 30.97 -34.86 -10.99
N ALA A 402 30.63 -35.19 -12.24
CA ALA A 402 30.73 -36.51 -12.80
C ALA A 402 32.19 -36.90 -13.03
#